data_8808de10d4a0807974b7e376ad9775a5
#
_entry.id   8808de10d4a0807974b7e376ad9775a5
#
_cell.length_a   1.000
_cell.length_b   1.000
_cell.length_c   1.000
_cell.angle_alpha   90.00
_cell.angle_beta   90.00
_cell.angle_gamma   90.00
#
_symmetry.space_group_name_H-M   'P 1'
#
loop_
_entity.id
_entity.type
_entity.pdbx_description
1 polymer ?
#
loop_
_entity_poly.entity_id
_entity_poly.type
_entity_poly.pdbx_seq_one_letter_code
_entity_poly.pdbx_strand_id
1 'polypeptide(L)'
;MTITEMREKRAKLWNTMEGFLDTHRNDMGVLSAEDDATYCNMESELDSLTNEIHHMERREAHEAEMSKATSQALTGKPEKNGPGKDKVGRASDAYVEDFDRHLRGKPLVHNVLSEGTDADGGYLVPEDFEKQIVQELEEENVIRKLAKVITTQHERKIPIATGHSVAQWTAENAAYQESNHTFGQKQIDAFKLTDLARVSVELLQDSAFDIEAYLRAEFARAFGIAEEEAFCVGTGTNQPTGIFTENGGTVGVTAAANNAITVDEVISLVYALKSPYRRNAKFLMHDSTVAILRKLKDQNGAYLWQPSVQAGQPDKLLGYDLYTSPYVPTVAAGALAIAFGDFKNYWIGDRAGRTVQRLNELYATNGQIGYVATERVDGKVILPEGIQLLKMKGTSSNS
;
A
#
# COMPACT_ATOMS: atom_id res chain seq x y z
N MET A 1 -47.68 -26.85 3.99
CA MET A 1 -47.21 -27.61 5.15
C MET A 1 -46.19 -26.75 5.89
N THR A 2 -46.29 -26.65 7.18
CA THR A 2 -45.31 -25.99 8.03
C THR A 2 -44.11 -26.90 8.31
N ILE A 3 -42.96 -26.34 8.65
CA ILE A 3 -41.74 -27.11 9.00
C ILE A 3 -42.05 -28.09 10.13
N THR A 4 -42.88 -27.69 11.11
CA THR A 4 -43.29 -28.52 12.24
C THR A 4 -44.10 -29.75 11.77
N GLU A 5 -45.07 -29.54 10.87
CA GLU A 5 -45.87 -30.63 10.29
C GLU A 5 -45.02 -31.61 9.47
N MET A 6 -44.01 -31.12 8.76
CA MET A 6 -43.08 -31.97 8.01
C MET A 6 -42.17 -32.79 8.93
N ARG A 7 -41.69 -32.19 10.01
CA ARG A 7 -40.89 -32.90 11.04
C ARG A 7 -41.73 -34.01 11.72
N GLU A 8 -42.99 -33.73 12.01
CA GLU A 8 -43.92 -34.75 12.56
C GLU A 8 -44.17 -35.87 11.57
N LYS A 9 -44.39 -35.59 10.30
CA LYS A 9 -44.53 -36.60 9.25
C LYS A 9 -43.26 -37.45 9.13
N ARG A 10 -42.08 -36.84 9.11
CA ARG A 10 -40.82 -37.57 9.08
C ARG A 10 -40.66 -38.52 10.27
N ALA A 11 -41.00 -38.06 11.48
CA ALA A 11 -40.95 -38.90 12.67
C ALA A 11 -41.93 -40.07 12.60
N LYS A 12 -43.15 -39.84 12.10
CA LYS A 12 -44.14 -40.92 11.90
C LYS A 12 -43.68 -41.96 10.87
N LEU A 13 -43.11 -41.47 9.76
CA LEU A 13 -42.57 -42.33 8.70
C LEU A 13 -41.41 -43.19 9.24
N TRP A 14 -40.51 -42.60 10.01
CA TRP A 14 -39.40 -43.29 10.64
C TRP A 14 -39.89 -44.42 11.59
N ASN A 15 -40.83 -44.11 12.46
CA ASN A 15 -41.42 -45.12 13.36
C ASN A 15 -42.12 -46.25 12.58
N THR A 16 -42.75 -45.92 11.44
CA THR A 16 -43.37 -46.93 10.57
C THR A 16 -42.32 -47.83 9.91
N MET A 17 -41.19 -47.25 9.49
CA MET A 17 -40.07 -47.98 8.92
C MET A 17 -39.41 -48.93 9.94
N GLU A 18 -39.22 -48.48 11.20
CA GLU A 18 -38.72 -49.35 12.27
C GLU A 18 -39.66 -50.49 12.55
N GLY A 19 -40.97 -50.20 12.70
CA GLY A 19 -42.00 -51.28 12.92
C GLY A 19 -42.11 -52.23 11.74
N PHE A 20 -41.91 -51.75 10.51
CA PHE A 20 -41.89 -52.58 9.30
C PHE A 20 -40.71 -53.57 9.30
N LEU A 21 -39.51 -53.08 9.68
CA LEU A 21 -38.32 -53.94 9.80
C LEU A 21 -38.50 -55.03 10.85
N ASP A 22 -39.13 -54.71 12.00
CA ASP A 22 -39.34 -55.65 13.09
C ASP A 22 -40.34 -56.75 12.75
N THR A 23 -41.29 -56.42 11.85
CA THR A 23 -42.36 -57.37 11.50
C THR A 23 -42.08 -58.20 10.25
N HIS A 24 -41.25 -57.76 9.33
CA HIS A 24 -41.03 -58.37 8.00
C HIS A 24 -39.65 -58.99 7.81
N ARG A 25 -38.77 -58.95 8.82
CA ARG A 25 -37.54 -59.74 8.82
C ARG A 25 -37.78 -61.17 9.09
N ASN A 26 -37.19 -62.05 8.26
CA ASN A 26 -37.23 -63.51 8.49
C ASN A 26 -36.24 -63.89 9.62
N ASP A 27 -36.26 -65.21 10.04
CA ASP A 27 -35.36 -65.71 11.08
C ASP A 27 -33.85 -65.53 10.81
N MET A 28 -33.48 -65.20 9.59
CA MET A 28 -32.10 -64.85 9.18
C MET A 28 -31.86 -63.35 9.15
N GLY A 29 -32.79 -62.48 9.50
CA GLY A 29 -32.71 -61.06 9.55
C GLY A 29 -32.74 -60.34 8.15
N VAL A 30 -33.17 -61.05 7.09
CA VAL A 30 -33.24 -60.53 5.71
C VAL A 30 -34.69 -60.29 5.32
N LEU A 31 -34.94 -59.17 4.58
CA LEU A 31 -36.24 -58.85 4.00
C LEU A 31 -36.47 -59.64 2.70
N SER A 32 -37.75 -59.88 2.36
CA SER A 32 -38.14 -60.45 1.04
C SER A 32 -37.90 -59.36 -0.05
N ALA A 33 -37.81 -59.74 -1.31
CA ALA A 33 -37.60 -58.79 -2.41
C ALA A 33 -38.75 -57.79 -2.58
N GLU A 34 -39.97 -58.13 -2.19
CA GLU A 34 -41.15 -57.23 -2.21
C GLU A 34 -41.09 -56.23 -1.02
N ASP A 35 -40.71 -56.73 0.17
CA ASP A 35 -40.59 -55.95 1.38
C ASP A 35 -39.39 -54.99 1.27
N ASP A 36 -38.28 -55.40 0.65
CA ASP A 36 -37.11 -54.57 0.38
C ASP A 36 -37.47 -53.40 -0.56
N ALA A 37 -38.21 -53.66 -1.63
CA ALA A 37 -38.71 -52.61 -2.52
C ALA A 37 -39.65 -51.62 -1.80
N THR A 38 -40.49 -52.13 -0.87
CA THR A 38 -41.36 -51.26 -0.07
C THR A 38 -40.57 -50.42 0.92
N TYR A 39 -39.56 -50.98 1.56
CA TYR A 39 -38.66 -50.26 2.46
C TYR A 39 -37.86 -49.17 1.74
N CYS A 40 -37.31 -49.48 0.56
CA CYS A 40 -36.59 -48.48 -0.28
C CYS A 40 -37.50 -47.31 -0.71
N ASN A 41 -38.78 -47.56 -0.98
CA ASN A 41 -39.74 -46.47 -1.25
C ASN A 41 -39.97 -45.58 -0.04
N MET A 42 -40.12 -46.15 1.17
CA MET A 42 -40.26 -45.38 2.41
C MET A 42 -38.98 -44.60 2.71
N GLU A 43 -37.77 -45.13 2.44
CA GLU A 43 -36.51 -44.46 2.60
C GLU A 43 -36.39 -43.25 1.64
N SER A 44 -36.77 -43.42 0.38
CA SER A 44 -36.82 -42.34 -0.61
C SER A 44 -37.81 -41.22 -0.20
N GLU A 45 -38.94 -41.57 0.40
CA GLU A 45 -39.91 -40.57 0.91
C GLU A 45 -39.34 -39.83 2.15
N LEU A 46 -38.63 -40.52 3.03
CA LEU A 46 -37.96 -39.95 4.19
C LEU A 46 -36.86 -38.95 3.78
N ASP A 47 -36.06 -39.30 2.76
CA ASP A 47 -35.02 -38.42 2.20
C ASP A 47 -35.64 -37.20 1.54
N SER A 48 -36.72 -37.35 0.80
CA SER A 48 -37.48 -36.24 0.20
C SER A 48 -37.96 -35.25 1.25
N LEU A 49 -38.58 -35.75 2.33
CA LEU A 49 -39.06 -34.93 3.45
C LEU A 49 -37.90 -34.23 4.17
N THR A 50 -36.76 -34.88 4.32
CA THR A 50 -35.58 -34.33 4.97
C THR A 50 -35.01 -33.20 4.14
N ASN A 51 -34.88 -33.37 2.83
CA ASN A 51 -34.41 -32.35 1.91
C ASN A 51 -35.33 -31.13 1.89
N GLU A 52 -36.66 -31.34 1.88
CA GLU A 52 -37.63 -30.23 1.90
C GLU A 52 -37.57 -29.45 3.22
N ILE A 53 -37.40 -30.11 4.36
CA ILE A 53 -37.18 -29.45 5.65
C ILE A 53 -35.94 -28.55 5.60
N HIS A 54 -34.81 -29.05 5.07
CA HIS A 54 -33.59 -28.26 4.93
C HIS A 54 -33.74 -27.09 3.95
N HIS A 55 -34.55 -27.22 2.91
CA HIS A 55 -34.88 -26.12 2.02
C HIS A 55 -35.67 -25.02 2.71
N MET A 56 -36.68 -25.40 3.50
CA MET A 56 -37.51 -24.46 4.24
C MET A 56 -36.72 -23.75 5.36
N GLU A 57 -35.88 -24.47 6.09
CA GLU A 57 -35.01 -23.91 7.13
C GLU A 57 -34.03 -22.86 6.54
N ARG A 58 -33.42 -23.16 5.39
CA ARG A 58 -32.56 -22.21 4.69
C ARG A 58 -33.34 -20.99 4.21
N ARG A 59 -34.53 -21.18 3.73
CA ARG A 59 -35.38 -20.06 3.28
C ARG A 59 -35.78 -19.17 4.47
N GLU A 60 -36.18 -19.73 5.61
CA GLU A 60 -36.49 -18.96 6.82
C GLU A 60 -35.25 -18.20 7.33
N ALA A 61 -34.08 -18.81 7.28
CA ALA A 61 -32.83 -18.15 7.64
C ALA A 61 -32.52 -16.94 6.70
N HIS A 62 -32.72 -17.10 5.40
CA HIS A 62 -32.55 -16.00 4.43
C HIS A 62 -33.61 -14.90 4.59
N GLU A 63 -34.88 -15.26 4.85
CA GLU A 63 -35.95 -14.29 5.12
C GLU A 63 -35.69 -13.53 6.42
N ALA A 64 -35.15 -14.17 7.45
CA ALA A 64 -34.75 -13.54 8.71
C ALA A 64 -33.53 -12.59 8.50
N GLU A 65 -32.61 -12.93 7.59
CA GLU A 65 -31.48 -12.10 7.26
C GLU A 65 -31.90 -10.89 6.40
N MET A 66 -32.81 -11.07 5.43
CA MET A 66 -33.34 -10.00 4.59
C MET A 66 -34.33 -9.09 5.34
N SER A 67 -35.01 -9.57 6.39
CA SER A 67 -35.91 -8.76 7.22
C SER A 67 -35.17 -7.88 8.23
N LYS A 68 -33.86 -8.09 8.42
CA LYS A 68 -33.03 -7.13 9.19
C LYS A 68 -32.94 -5.84 8.38
N ALA A 69 -33.51 -4.78 8.95
CA ALA A 69 -33.50 -3.45 8.31
C ALA A 69 -32.08 -3.02 7.93
N THR A 70 -31.80 -2.90 6.63
CA THR A 70 -30.51 -2.45 6.10
C THR A 70 -30.37 -0.93 6.10
N SER A 71 -31.40 -0.16 6.51
CA SER A 71 -31.38 1.28 6.64
C SER A 71 -31.72 1.71 8.06
N GLN A 72 -30.71 2.14 8.83
CA GLN A 72 -30.95 2.96 10.01
C GLN A 72 -31.20 4.39 9.56
N ALA A 73 -32.28 5.00 10.08
CA ALA A 73 -32.57 6.41 9.87
C ALA A 73 -31.42 7.28 10.39
N LEU A 74 -30.87 8.17 9.54
CA LEU A 74 -29.76 9.10 9.83
C LEU A 74 -30.12 10.23 10.83
N THR A 75 -31.03 9.99 11.79
CA THR A 75 -31.52 10.98 12.76
C THR A 75 -31.14 10.65 14.23
N GLY A 76 -30.06 9.93 14.43
CA GLY A 76 -29.46 9.73 15.75
C GLY A 76 -28.04 10.27 15.79
N LYS A 77 -27.65 10.96 16.88
CA LYS A 77 -26.23 11.18 17.18
C LYS A 77 -25.50 9.85 17.06
N PRO A 78 -24.28 9.79 16.49
CA PRO A 78 -23.55 8.53 16.40
C PRO A 78 -23.34 7.99 17.81
N GLU A 79 -24.09 6.96 18.19
CA GLU A 79 -23.75 6.16 19.35
C GLU A 79 -22.44 5.43 19.04
N LYS A 80 -21.47 5.61 19.92
CA LYS A 80 -20.12 5.03 19.83
C LYS A 80 -20.08 3.48 19.93
N ASN A 81 -21.21 2.79 19.95
CA ASN A 81 -21.30 1.34 20.13
C ASN A 81 -22.34 0.72 19.21
N GLY A 82 -21.99 0.57 17.89
CA GLY A 82 -22.56 -0.51 17.09
C GLY A 82 -21.75 -1.81 17.32
N PRO A 83 -22.30 -3.02 17.17
CA PRO A 83 -21.50 -4.23 17.16
C PRO A 83 -20.63 -4.23 15.88
N GLY A 84 -19.50 -3.51 15.97
CA GLY A 84 -18.40 -3.68 15.03
C GLY A 84 -17.91 -5.12 15.20
N LYS A 85 -17.50 -5.76 14.12
CA LYS A 85 -16.65 -6.96 14.18
C LYS A 85 -15.62 -6.69 15.27
N ASP A 86 -15.56 -7.54 16.29
CA ASP A 86 -14.59 -7.39 17.37
C ASP A 86 -13.23 -7.19 16.70
N LYS A 87 -12.66 -5.99 16.88
CA LYS A 87 -11.34 -5.68 16.35
C LYS A 87 -10.38 -6.62 17.04
N VAL A 88 -9.68 -7.45 16.29
CA VAL A 88 -8.78 -8.48 16.80
C VAL A 88 -7.33 -8.02 16.58
N GLY A 89 -6.43 -8.39 17.46
CA GLY A 89 -5.01 -8.06 17.35
C GLY A 89 -4.73 -6.57 17.53
N ARG A 90 -3.86 -5.99 16.69
CA ARG A 90 -3.43 -4.59 16.76
C ARG A 90 -4.53 -3.54 16.52
N ALA A 91 -5.66 -3.95 16.00
CA ALA A 91 -6.83 -3.08 15.80
C ALA A 91 -7.77 -3.06 17.01
N SER A 92 -7.55 -3.88 18.04
CA SER A 92 -8.42 -3.95 19.22
C SER A 92 -8.27 -2.73 20.12
N ASP A 93 -9.37 -2.29 20.72
CA ASP A 93 -9.36 -1.14 21.64
C ASP A 93 -8.46 -1.40 22.86
N ALA A 94 -8.39 -2.66 23.31
CA ALA A 94 -7.47 -3.10 24.38
C ALA A 94 -5.99 -2.91 24.01
N TYR A 95 -5.63 -3.17 22.74
CA TYR A 95 -4.27 -2.95 22.26
C TYR A 95 -3.91 -1.46 22.21
N VAL A 96 -4.84 -0.63 21.75
CA VAL A 96 -4.65 0.83 21.68
C VAL A 96 -4.49 1.42 23.09
N GLU A 97 -5.32 0.99 24.06
CA GLU A 97 -5.21 1.44 25.46
C GLU A 97 -3.88 1.03 26.08
N ASP A 98 -3.49 -0.24 25.93
CA ASP A 98 -2.20 -0.71 26.47
C ASP A 98 -1.01 -0.01 25.77
N PHE A 99 -1.11 0.32 24.49
CA PHE A 99 -0.08 1.08 23.76
C PHE A 99 0.07 2.51 24.31
N ASP A 100 -1.02 3.28 24.51
CA ASP A 100 -0.94 4.62 25.14
C ASP A 100 -0.38 4.52 26.58
N ARG A 101 -0.79 3.51 27.34
CA ARG A 101 -0.24 3.26 28.68
C ARG A 101 1.25 2.97 28.63
N HIS A 102 1.70 2.19 27.65
CA HIS A 102 3.12 1.92 27.42
C HIS A 102 3.90 3.21 27.11
N LEU A 103 3.40 4.04 26.20
CA LEU A 103 4.00 5.32 25.86
C LEU A 103 4.15 6.22 27.10
N ARG A 104 3.15 6.25 27.98
CA ARG A 104 3.18 7.01 29.25
C ARG A 104 3.93 6.32 30.39
N GLY A 105 4.41 5.07 30.18
CA GLY A 105 5.08 4.27 31.22
C GLY A 105 4.19 3.82 32.36
N LYS A 106 2.91 3.70 32.11
CA LYS A 106 1.94 3.13 33.05
C LYS A 106 1.90 1.61 32.92
N PRO A 107 1.55 0.86 33.99
CA PRO A 107 1.36 -0.59 33.88
C PRO A 107 0.30 -0.96 32.83
N LEU A 108 0.54 -2.02 32.06
CA LEU A 108 -0.41 -2.56 31.10
C LEU A 108 -1.63 -3.15 31.86
N VAL A 109 -2.83 -3.00 31.27
CA VAL A 109 -4.08 -3.53 31.84
C VAL A 109 -4.43 -4.88 31.24
N HIS A 110 -4.34 -4.99 29.92
CA HIS A 110 -4.78 -6.17 29.17
C HIS A 110 -3.64 -7.11 28.79
N ASN A 111 -2.38 -6.62 28.87
CA ASN A 111 -1.15 -7.35 28.55
C ASN A 111 -1.12 -7.95 27.13
N VAL A 112 -1.78 -7.27 26.18
CA VAL A 112 -1.93 -7.73 24.78
C VAL A 112 -0.78 -7.31 23.87
N LEU A 113 0.12 -6.44 24.33
CA LEU A 113 1.27 -5.97 23.52
C LEU A 113 2.32 -7.05 23.25
N SER A 114 2.27 -8.18 23.98
CA SER A 114 3.22 -9.29 23.80
C SER A 114 3.12 -9.98 22.45
N GLU A 115 1.99 -9.88 21.74
CA GLU A 115 1.80 -10.49 20.42
C GLU A 115 2.52 -9.75 19.27
N GLY A 116 3.06 -8.59 19.53
CA GLY A 116 3.68 -7.71 18.52
C GLY A 116 5.13 -7.31 18.80
N THR A 117 5.85 -8.00 19.71
CA THR A 117 7.27 -7.70 19.95
C THR A 117 8.12 -8.12 18.77
N ASP A 118 8.80 -7.15 18.14
CA ASP A 118 9.84 -7.43 17.16
C ASP A 118 11.11 -7.95 17.87
N ALA A 119 11.96 -8.66 17.14
CA ALA A 119 13.26 -9.17 17.63
C ALA A 119 14.17 -8.08 18.24
N ASP A 120 13.91 -6.82 17.92
CA ASP A 120 14.63 -5.64 18.39
C ASP A 120 14.03 -5.02 19.68
N GLY A 121 12.98 -5.63 20.31
CA GLY A 121 12.41 -5.21 21.60
C GLY A 121 11.41 -4.04 21.56
N GLY A 122 10.94 -3.63 20.38
CA GLY A 122 9.88 -2.63 20.22
C GLY A 122 8.49 -3.26 20.13
N TYR A 123 7.45 -2.49 20.46
CA TYR A 123 6.07 -2.90 20.23
C TYR A 123 5.60 -2.39 18.88
N LEU A 124 4.83 -3.22 18.16
CA LEU A 124 4.16 -2.80 16.93
C LEU A 124 3.16 -1.68 17.23
N VAL A 125 3.06 -0.72 16.35
CA VAL A 125 2.07 0.35 16.51
C VAL A 125 0.66 -0.17 16.19
N PRO A 126 -0.41 0.38 16.83
CA PRO A 126 -1.79 0.08 16.47
C PRO A 126 -2.07 0.35 14.99
N GLU A 127 -2.99 -0.41 14.39
CA GLU A 127 -3.28 -0.25 12.95
C GLU A 127 -3.80 1.15 12.57
N ASP A 128 -4.60 1.76 13.43
CA ASP A 128 -5.13 3.11 13.17
C ASP A 128 -4.04 4.17 13.29
N PHE A 129 -3.08 4.01 14.20
CA PHE A 129 -1.89 4.84 14.31
C PHE A 129 -0.99 4.70 13.07
N GLU A 130 -0.77 3.46 12.61
CA GLU A 130 0.02 3.18 11.40
C GLU A 130 -0.62 3.82 10.16
N LYS A 131 -1.95 3.71 9.99
CA LYS A 131 -2.68 4.35 8.88
C LYS A 131 -2.54 5.88 8.88
N GLN A 132 -2.60 6.50 10.06
CA GLN A 132 -2.45 7.95 10.20
C GLN A 132 -1.03 8.41 9.86
N ILE A 133 0.01 7.66 10.31
CA ILE A 133 1.40 7.95 9.88
C ILE A 133 1.52 7.86 8.37
N VAL A 134 0.99 6.82 7.73
CA VAL A 134 1.05 6.66 6.27
C VAL A 134 0.36 7.82 5.57
N GLN A 135 -0.78 8.26 6.05
CA GLN A 135 -1.50 9.41 5.49
C GLN A 135 -0.68 10.71 5.64
N GLU A 136 -0.11 10.98 6.81
CA GLU A 136 0.75 12.14 7.04
C GLU A 136 2.03 12.08 6.19
N LEU A 137 2.64 10.89 6.03
CA LEU A 137 3.76 10.67 5.12
C LEU A 137 3.40 10.98 3.66
N GLU A 138 2.21 10.58 3.20
CA GLU A 138 1.74 10.89 1.85
C GLU A 138 1.51 12.40 1.66
N GLU A 139 1.10 13.12 2.70
CA GLU A 139 0.93 14.58 2.63
C GLU A 139 2.26 15.33 2.53
N GLU A 140 3.28 14.89 3.23
CA GLU A 140 4.62 15.50 3.24
C GLU A 140 5.49 15.07 2.04
N ASN A 141 5.36 13.83 1.57
CA ASN A 141 6.26 13.22 0.59
C ASN A 141 5.69 13.29 -0.83
N VAL A 142 6.29 14.11 -1.69
CA VAL A 142 5.85 14.30 -3.08
C VAL A 142 6.03 13.03 -3.91
N ILE A 143 7.15 12.31 -3.72
CA ILE A 143 7.43 11.10 -4.50
C ILE A 143 6.46 9.98 -4.14
N ARG A 144 6.06 9.81 -2.88
CA ARG A 144 5.02 8.84 -2.48
C ARG A 144 3.69 9.07 -3.20
N LYS A 145 3.27 10.33 -3.38
CA LYS A 145 2.05 10.68 -4.13
C LYS A 145 2.11 10.27 -5.60
N LEU A 146 3.29 10.28 -6.17
CA LEU A 146 3.50 10.04 -7.60
C LEU A 146 3.83 8.57 -7.91
N ALA A 147 4.52 7.90 -7.02
CA ALA A 147 5.04 6.55 -7.15
C ALA A 147 3.97 5.47 -6.93
N LYS A 148 4.35 4.23 -7.15
CA LYS A 148 3.53 3.08 -6.81
C LYS A 148 4.00 2.47 -5.50
N VAL A 149 3.20 2.63 -4.43
CA VAL A 149 3.46 2.02 -3.13
C VAL A 149 2.91 0.59 -3.10
N ILE A 150 3.70 -0.35 -2.61
CA ILE A 150 3.33 -1.75 -2.41
C ILE A 150 3.70 -2.17 -0.99
N THR A 151 2.79 -2.83 -0.30
CA THR A 151 3.10 -3.44 1.00
C THR A 151 3.72 -4.81 0.80
N THR A 152 4.85 -5.07 1.48
CA THR A 152 5.60 -6.33 1.37
C THR A 152 5.83 -6.93 2.74
N GLN A 153 5.79 -8.26 2.85
CA GLN A 153 6.18 -8.99 4.07
C GLN A 153 7.58 -9.59 3.95
N HIS A 154 8.02 -9.88 2.73
CA HIS A 154 9.32 -10.46 2.40
C HIS A 154 9.94 -9.71 1.22
N GLU A 155 11.21 -10.00 0.92
CA GLU A 155 11.87 -9.55 -0.31
C GLU A 155 11.02 -9.87 -1.54
N ARG A 156 10.81 -8.89 -2.40
CA ARG A 156 10.02 -9.07 -3.61
C ARG A 156 10.90 -8.95 -4.85
N LYS A 157 11.05 -10.05 -5.56
CA LYS A 157 11.68 -10.07 -6.87
C LYS A 157 10.63 -9.80 -7.95
N ILE A 158 10.86 -8.76 -8.73
CA ILE A 158 9.96 -8.34 -9.81
C ILE A 158 10.62 -8.71 -11.13
N PRO A 159 10.04 -9.66 -11.89
CA PRO A 159 10.53 -9.95 -13.23
C PRO A 159 10.19 -8.78 -14.16
N ILE A 160 11.17 -8.33 -14.93
CA ILE A 160 11.04 -7.27 -15.92
C ILE A 160 11.44 -7.84 -17.27
N ALA A 161 10.59 -7.63 -18.28
CA ALA A 161 10.98 -7.92 -19.65
C ALA A 161 11.99 -6.87 -20.11
N THR A 162 13.24 -7.28 -20.27
CA THR A 162 14.33 -6.40 -20.76
C THR A 162 14.47 -6.43 -22.28
N GLY A 163 13.88 -7.42 -22.94
CA GLY A 163 13.79 -7.52 -24.39
C GLY A 163 12.44 -8.04 -24.82
N HIS A 164 11.85 -7.39 -25.81
CA HIS A 164 10.59 -7.82 -26.42
C HIS A 164 10.86 -8.48 -27.78
N SER A 165 10.07 -9.51 -28.11
CA SER A 165 10.10 -10.05 -29.47
C SER A 165 9.59 -9.01 -30.46
N VAL A 166 10.23 -8.95 -31.62
CA VAL A 166 9.82 -8.07 -32.70
C VAL A 166 9.13 -8.92 -33.75
N ALA A 167 7.86 -8.59 -34.05
CA ALA A 167 7.15 -9.23 -35.15
C ALA A 167 7.75 -8.77 -36.51
N GLN A 168 7.99 -9.70 -37.40
CA GLN A 168 8.52 -9.42 -38.74
C GLN A 168 7.54 -9.90 -39.80
N TRP A 169 7.43 -9.15 -40.88
CA TRP A 169 6.72 -9.56 -42.07
C TRP A 169 7.58 -10.60 -42.83
N THR A 170 7.05 -11.79 -42.99
CA THR A 170 7.76 -12.91 -43.64
C THR A 170 7.05 -13.25 -44.95
N ALA A 171 7.81 -13.42 -46.02
CA ALA A 171 7.26 -13.84 -47.31
C ALA A 171 6.77 -15.29 -47.24
N GLU A 172 5.82 -15.64 -48.10
CA GLU A 172 5.32 -17.00 -48.23
C GLU A 172 6.49 -18.00 -48.50
N ASN A 173 6.57 -19.08 -47.71
CA ASN A 173 7.63 -20.08 -47.71
C ASN A 173 9.02 -19.63 -47.20
N ALA A 174 9.17 -18.46 -46.55
CA ALA A 174 10.40 -18.08 -45.90
C ALA A 174 10.48 -18.60 -44.47
N ALA A 175 11.68 -18.85 -43.95
CA ALA A 175 11.89 -19.28 -42.56
C ALA A 175 11.51 -18.18 -41.59
N TYR A 176 10.83 -18.53 -40.50
CA TYR A 176 10.53 -17.60 -39.41
C TYR A 176 11.79 -17.22 -38.67
N GLN A 177 11.97 -15.93 -38.39
CA GLN A 177 13.05 -15.46 -37.52
C GLN A 177 12.64 -15.57 -36.07
N GLU A 178 13.43 -16.26 -35.28
CA GLU A 178 13.22 -16.37 -33.83
C GLU A 178 13.69 -15.09 -33.14
N SER A 179 12.85 -14.54 -32.28
CA SER A 179 13.24 -13.49 -31.39
C SER A 179 12.95 -13.90 -29.92
N ASN A 180 14.00 -13.89 -29.09
CA ASN A 180 13.90 -14.34 -27.72
C ASN A 180 13.53 -13.20 -26.78
N HIS A 181 12.61 -13.46 -25.85
CA HIS A 181 12.34 -12.59 -24.73
C HIS A 181 13.45 -12.72 -23.67
N THR A 182 14.03 -11.62 -23.29
CA THR A 182 14.95 -11.58 -22.15
C THR A 182 14.28 -11.00 -20.93
N PHE A 183 14.42 -11.67 -19.80
CA PHE A 183 13.88 -11.24 -18.53
C PHE A 183 15.01 -10.85 -17.59
N GLY A 184 14.92 -9.66 -17.02
CA GLY A 184 15.71 -9.23 -15.87
C GLY A 184 14.91 -9.36 -14.60
N GLN A 185 15.56 -9.28 -13.45
CA GLN A 185 14.90 -9.21 -12.15
C GLN A 185 15.36 -7.94 -11.43
N LYS A 186 14.40 -7.18 -10.91
CA LYS A 186 14.69 -6.15 -9.91
C LYS A 186 14.17 -6.60 -8.56
N GLN A 187 14.99 -6.47 -7.53
CA GLN A 187 14.66 -6.86 -6.17
C GLN A 187 14.34 -5.60 -5.39
N ILE A 188 13.20 -5.63 -4.70
CA ILE A 188 12.84 -4.62 -3.69
C ILE A 188 13.12 -5.25 -2.33
N ASP A 189 14.04 -4.64 -1.59
CA ASP A 189 14.47 -5.02 -0.26
C ASP A 189 13.65 -4.29 0.82
N ALA A 190 14.22 -4.14 2.01
CA ALA A 190 13.66 -3.32 3.06
C ALA A 190 14.80 -2.80 3.94
N PHE A 191 15.17 -1.55 3.72
CA PHE A 191 16.16 -0.85 4.53
C PHE A 191 15.51 -0.32 5.80
N LYS A 192 16.20 -0.45 6.92
CA LYS A 192 15.72 0.02 8.23
C LYS A 192 15.95 1.51 8.35
N LEU A 193 14.86 2.26 8.55
CA LEU A 193 14.88 3.68 8.89
C LEU A 193 14.47 3.83 10.35
N THR A 194 15.18 4.64 11.12
CA THR A 194 14.94 4.84 12.55
C THR A 194 14.99 6.31 12.90
N ASP A 195 14.08 6.73 13.77
CA ASP A 195 14.11 8.06 14.37
C ASP A 195 14.03 7.96 15.90
N LEU A 196 14.64 8.93 16.59
CA LEU A 196 14.71 9.01 18.05
C LEU A 196 14.15 10.36 18.52
N ALA A 197 12.90 10.38 18.92
CA ALA A 197 12.28 11.53 19.57
C ALA A 197 12.53 11.53 21.08
N ARG A 198 12.73 12.71 21.69
CA ARG A 198 12.92 12.89 23.14
C ARG A 198 11.84 13.79 23.69
N VAL A 199 11.25 13.37 24.82
CA VAL A 199 10.18 14.09 25.52
C VAL A 199 10.56 14.24 26.99
N SER A 200 10.32 15.40 27.59
CA SER A 200 10.58 15.61 29.00
C SER A 200 9.57 14.85 29.88
N VAL A 201 10.03 14.41 31.05
CA VAL A 201 9.19 13.68 32.01
C VAL A 201 8.05 14.57 32.52
N GLU A 202 8.28 15.89 32.68
CA GLU A 202 7.26 16.85 33.11
C GLU A 202 6.11 16.91 32.09
N LEU A 203 6.44 16.96 30.79
CA LEU A 203 5.43 16.98 29.72
C LEU A 203 4.58 15.70 29.69
N LEU A 204 5.20 14.55 29.99
CA LEU A 204 4.49 13.27 30.09
C LEU A 204 3.55 13.17 31.28
N GLN A 205 3.85 13.91 32.37
CA GLN A 205 3.01 13.96 33.57
C GLN A 205 1.79 14.86 33.37
N ASP A 206 1.85 15.79 32.41
CA ASP A 206 0.71 16.63 32.03
C ASP A 206 -0.35 15.77 31.32
N SER A 207 -1.50 15.60 31.96
CA SER A 207 -2.61 14.80 31.43
C SER A 207 -3.30 15.44 30.21
N ALA A 208 -3.07 16.73 29.95
CA ALA A 208 -3.63 17.44 28.81
C ALA A 208 -2.78 17.25 27.54
N PHE A 209 -1.54 16.75 27.67
CA PHE A 209 -0.66 16.54 26.54
C PHE A 209 -0.94 15.19 25.85
N ASP A 210 -1.33 15.25 24.57
CA ASP A 210 -1.50 14.07 23.72
C ASP A 210 -0.15 13.64 23.13
N ILE A 211 0.54 12.72 23.85
CA ILE A 211 1.84 12.20 23.43
C ILE A 211 1.73 11.37 22.18
N GLU A 212 0.63 10.64 21.96
CA GLU A 212 0.44 9.81 20.81
C GLU A 212 0.38 10.65 19.52
N ALA A 213 -0.46 11.70 19.52
CA ALA A 213 -0.56 12.62 18.40
C ALA A 213 0.78 13.33 18.12
N TYR A 214 1.48 13.77 19.18
CA TYR A 214 2.78 14.42 19.04
C TYR A 214 3.83 13.50 18.40
N LEU A 215 4.00 12.27 18.93
CA LEU A 215 4.98 11.33 18.41
C LEU A 215 4.65 10.90 16.98
N ARG A 216 3.35 10.72 16.67
CA ARG A 216 2.91 10.41 15.31
C ARG A 216 3.33 11.48 14.32
N ALA A 217 3.01 12.74 14.59
CA ALA A 217 3.36 13.85 13.72
C ALA A 217 4.89 14.02 13.57
N GLU A 218 5.64 13.88 14.67
CA GLU A 218 7.10 14.01 14.62
C GLU A 218 7.75 12.88 13.81
N PHE A 219 7.33 11.62 14.02
CA PHE A 219 7.85 10.49 13.25
C PHE A 219 7.44 10.55 11.79
N ALA A 220 6.19 10.92 11.48
CA ALA A 220 5.74 11.09 10.10
C ALA A 220 6.57 12.17 9.38
N ARG A 221 6.81 13.30 10.04
CA ARG A 221 7.66 14.36 9.49
C ARG A 221 9.10 13.91 9.28
N ALA A 222 9.72 13.28 10.28
CA ALA A 222 11.12 12.84 10.20
C ALA A 222 11.31 11.77 9.12
N PHE A 223 10.43 10.77 9.08
CA PHE A 223 10.47 9.72 8.06
C PHE A 223 10.16 10.28 6.67
N GLY A 224 9.15 11.17 6.53
CA GLY A 224 8.82 11.81 5.27
C GLY A 224 9.99 12.54 4.65
N ILE A 225 10.75 13.29 5.45
CA ILE A 225 11.95 14.00 5.04
C ILE A 225 13.04 13.02 4.56
N ALA A 226 13.35 12.01 5.39
CA ALA A 226 14.43 11.06 5.08
C ALA A 226 14.10 10.18 3.87
N GLU A 227 12.83 9.77 3.72
CA GLU A 227 12.36 9.03 2.55
C GLU A 227 12.41 9.86 1.27
N GLU A 228 11.90 11.09 1.30
CA GLU A 228 11.90 11.98 0.13
C GLU A 228 13.32 12.23 -0.36
N GLU A 229 14.26 12.50 0.56
CA GLU A 229 15.68 12.64 0.22
C GLU A 229 16.23 11.34 -0.41
N ALA A 230 15.96 10.18 0.21
CA ALA A 230 16.43 8.90 -0.31
C ALA A 230 15.80 8.54 -1.66
N PHE A 231 14.52 8.83 -1.88
CA PHE A 231 13.85 8.60 -3.17
C PHE A 231 14.32 9.55 -4.26
N CYS A 232 14.79 10.74 -3.90
CA CYS A 232 15.43 11.67 -4.86
C CYS A 232 16.85 11.22 -5.22
N VAL A 233 17.73 11.09 -4.22
CA VAL A 233 19.19 10.99 -4.43
C VAL A 233 19.85 9.79 -3.75
N GLY A 234 19.08 8.90 -3.15
CA GLY A 234 19.62 7.75 -2.43
C GLY A 234 20.48 6.83 -3.31
N THR A 235 21.54 6.29 -2.73
CA THR A 235 22.56 5.52 -3.46
C THR A 235 22.17 4.06 -3.73
N GLY A 236 21.13 3.55 -3.07
CA GLY A 236 20.75 2.12 -3.13
C GLY A 236 21.59 1.20 -2.21
N THR A 237 22.48 1.77 -1.39
CA THR A 237 23.28 1.04 -0.41
C THR A 237 22.83 1.44 0.99
N ASN A 238 22.23 0.52 1.74
CA ASN A 238 21.59 0.77 3.05
C ASN A 238 20.48 1.84 3.03
N GLN A 239 20.01 2.21 1.87
CA GLN A 239 18.93 3.17 1.63
C GLN A 239 18.32 2.93 0.23
N PRO A 240 17.11 3.42 -0.06
CA PRO A 240 16.48 3.35 -1.37
C PRO A 240 17.36 3.87 -2.50
N THR A 241 17.09 3.42 -3.74
CA THR A 241 17.74 3.96 -4.93
C THR A 241 16.95 5.16 -5.43
N GLY A 242 17.57 6.33 -5.44
CA GLY A 242 16.96 7.57 -5.87
C GLY A 242 16.72 7.66 -7.37
N ILE A 243 15.72 8.47 -7.75
CA ILE A 243 15.38 8.74 -9.15
C ILE A 243 16.51 9.49 -9.86
N PHE A 244 17.13 10.47 -9.20
CA PHE A 244 18.19 11.32 -9.72
C PHE A 244 19.59 10.72 -9.50
N THR A 245 19.71 9.40 -9.80
CA THR A 245 20.97 8.66 -9.71
C THR A 245 21.25 7.93 -11.01
N GLU A 246 22.45 7.41 -11.17
CA GLU A 246 22.82 6.63 -12.36
C GLU A 246 22.00 5.34 -12.50
N ASN A 247 21.54 4.78 -11.38
CA ASN A 247 20.70 3.59 -11.34
C ASN A 247 19.19 3.91 -11.28
N GLY A 248 18.84 5.20 -11.33
CA GLY A 248 17.48 5.73 -11.31
C GLY A 248 16.85 5.80 -12.70
N GLY A 249 16.43 7.01 -13.11
CA GLY A 249 15.90 7.25 -14.44
C GLY A 249 16.97 7.20 -15.53
N THR A 250 16.54 7.20 -16.79
CA THR A 250 17.44 7.24 -17.95
C THR A 250 17.81 8.68 -18.30
N VAL A 251 19.10 8.97 -18.55
CA VAL A 251 19.50 10.29 -19.04
C VAL A 251 19.04 10.44 -20.49
N GLY A 252 18.01 11.25 -20.71
CA GLY A 252 17.43 11.50 -22.04
C GLY A 252 18.06 12.68 -22.75
N VAL A 253 18.47 13.72 -22.00
CA VAL A 253 19.06 14.95 -22.52
C VAL A 253 20.22 15.39 -21.65
N THR A 254 21.30 15.83 -22.29
CA THR A 254 22.40 16.54 -21.61
C THR A 254 22.39 18.00 -22.03
N ALA A 255 22.30 18.90 -21.06
CA ALA A 255 22.27 20.33 -21.30
C ALA A 255 23.60 20.83 -21.94
N ALA A 256 23.49 21.84 -22.76
CA ALA A 256 24.65 22.45 -23.41
C ALA A 256 25.52 23.27 -22.43
N ALA A 257 24.91 23.80 -21.38
CA ALA A 257 25.56 24.57 -20.32
C ALA A 257 25.59 23.82 -18.99
N ASN A 258 26.46 24.22 -18.09
CA ASN A 258 26.59 23.63 -16.75
C ASN A 258 25.74 24.35 -15.68
N ASN A 259 25.24 25.55 -15.98
CA ASN A 259 24.52 26.42 -15.04
C ASN A 259 23.26 27.07 -15.62
N ALA A 260 22.88 26.70 -16.85
CA ALA A 260 21.69 27.23 -17.52
C ALA A 260 20.96 26.14 -18.28
N ILE A 261 19.63 26.25 -18.35
CA ILE A 261 18.74 25.32 -19.07
C ILE A 261 17.99 26.17 -20.10
N THR A 262 17.84 25.63 -21.30
CA THR A 262 17.05 26.24 -22.38
C THR A 262 15.68 25.58 -22.50
N VAL A 263 14.71 26.29 -23.08
CA VAL A 263 13.37 25.74 -23.37
C VAL A 263 13.46 24.56 -24.35
N ASP A 264 14.38 24.65 -25.32
CA ASP A 264 14.58 23.59 -26.33
C ASP A 264 15.09 22.28 -25.69
N GLU A 265 15.89 22.37 -24.64
CA GLU A 265 16.33 21.20 -23.87
C GLU A 265 15.18 20.56 -23.10
N VAL A 266 14.27 21.37 -22.52
CA VAL A 266 13.07 20.88 -21.87
C VAL A 266 12.10 20.21 -22.86
N ILE A 267 11.92 20.82 -24.04
CA ILE A 267 11.15 20.24 -25.13
C ILE A 267 11.77 18.90 -25.57
N SER A 268 13.08 18.88 -25.75
CA SER A 268 13.82 17.67 -26.11
C SER A 268 13.66 16.57 -25.09
N LEU A 269 13.63 16.90 -23.79
CA LEU A 269 13.38 15.96 -22.69
C LEU A 269 11.99 15.33 -22.80
N VAL A 270 10.95 16.11 -23.13
CA VAL A 270 9.59 15.59 -23.34
C VAL A 270 9.55 14.58 -24.48
N TYR A 271 10.26 14.87 -25.58
CA TYR A 271 10.28 14.00 -26.75
C TYR A 271 11.25 12.81 -26.62
N ALA A 272 12.22 12.85 -25.70
CA ALA A 272 13.05 11.70 -25.35
C ALA A 272 12.23 10.57 -24.68
N LEU A 273 11.14 10.92 -24.02
CA LEU A 273 10.22 9.93 -23.46
C LEU A 273 9.35 9.30 -24.56
N LYS A 274 9.26 7.97 -24.62
CA LYS A 274 8.41 7.24 -25.56
C LYS A 274 6.93 7.63 -25.39
N SER A 275 6.20 7.73 -26.48
CA SER A 275 4.79 8.20 -26.53
C SER A 275 3.84 7.49 -25.52
N PRO A 276 3.92 6.15 -25.30
CA PRO A 276 3.04 5.48 -24.34
C PRO A 276 3.17 5.99 -22.90
N TYR A 277 4.37 6.39 -22.48
CA TYR A 277 4.63 6.88 -21.11
C TYR A 277 4.26 8.35 -20.95
N ARG A 278 4.18 9.15 -22.03
CA ARG A 278 3.86 10.58 -21.95
C ARG A 278 2.46 10.88 -21.46
N ARG A 279 1.51 9.95 -21.59
CA ARG A 279 0.11 10.19 -21.18
C ARG A 279 -0.04 10.55 -19.69
N ASN A 280 0.74 9.91 -18.83
CA ASN A 280 0.72 10.11 -17.38
C ASN A 280 2.00 10.77 -16.88
N ALA A 281 2.81 11.30 -17.78
CA ALA A 281 4.07 11.91 -17.44
C ALA A 281 3.88 13.22 -16.66
N LYS A 282 4.82 13.48 -15.75
CA LYS A 282 4.88 14.66 -14.91
C LYS A 282 6.31 15.14 -14.83
N PHE A 283 6.49 16.41 -14.49
CA PHE A 283 7.78 16.98 -14.19
C PHE A 283 8.06 16.92 -12.69
N LEU A 284 9.29 16.63 -12.32
CA LEU A 284 9.80 16.73 -10.96
C LEU A 284 11.15 17.44 -11.00
N MET A 285 11.28 18.54 -10.25
CA MET A 285 12.50 19.34 -10.19
C MET A 285 12.57 20.14 -8.89
N HIS A 286 13.72 20.73 -8.62
CA HIS A 286 13.89 21.64 -7.49
C HIS A 286 13.20 22.99 -7.76
N ASP A 287 12.69 23.65 -6.72
CA ASP A 287 12.02 24.96 -6.85
C ASP A 287 12.92 26.04 -7.47
N SER A 288 14.22 26.04 -7.16
CA SER A 288 15.18 26.94 -7.81
C SER A 288 15.30 26.71 -9.33
N THR A 289 15.13 25.46 -9.80
CA THR A 289 15.12 25.14 -11.24
C THR A 289 13.86 25.69 -11.91
N VAL A 290 12.70 25.61 -11.22
CA VAL A 290 11.45 26.25 -11.66
C VAL A 290 11.65 27.75 -11.81
N ALA A 291 12.28 28.40 -10.82
CA ALA A 291 12.55 29.81 -10.86
C ALA A 291 13.47 30.22 -12.04
N ILE A 292 14.45 29.38 -12.42
CA ILE A 292 15.29 29.59 -13.60
C ILE A 292 14.43 29.51 -14.87
N LEU A 293 13.59 28.45 -15.02
CA LEU A 293 12.74 28.26 -16.20
C LEU A 293 11.72 29.41 -16.35
N ARG A 294 11.14 29.88 -15.24
CA ARG A 294 10.20 31.03 -15.25
C ARG A 294 10.84 32.35 -15.72
N LYS A 295 12.14 32.53 -15.51
CA LYS A 295 12.85 33.71 -15.91
C LYS A 295 13.30 33.71 -17.38
N LEU A 296 13.07 32.62 -18.11
CA LEU A 296 13.40 32.53 -19.52
C LEU A 296 12.49 33.47 -20.33
N LYS A 297 13.13 34.27 -21.20
CA LYS A 297 12.46 35.26 -22.05
C LYS A 297 12.72 34.97 -23.52
N ASP A 298 11.78 35.38 -24.35
CA ASP A 298 11.98 35.41 -25.80
C ASP A 298 12.88 36.58 -26.22
N GLN A 299 13.13 36.69 -27.51
CA GLN A 299 13.93 37.79 -28.09
C GLN A 299 13.29 39.17 -27.88
N ASN A 300 12.00 39.26 -27.62
CA ASN A 300 11.23 40.48 -27.37
C ASN A 300 11.15 40.84 -25.87
N GLY A 301 11.73 40.01 -24.99
CA GLY A 301 11.75 40.22 -23.55
C GLY A 301 10.49 39.69 -22.82
N ALA A 302 9.57 39.00 -23.53
CA ALA A 302 8.40 38.40 -22.92
C ALA A 302 8.78 37.03 -22.27
N TYR A 303 8.18 36.73 -21.11
CA TYR A 303 8.39 35.47 -20.45
C TYR A 303 7.78 34.31 -21.26
N LEU A 304 8.57 33.28 -21.53
CA LEU A 304 8.18 32.14 -22.33
C LEU A 304 7.17 31.22 -21.60
N TRP A 305 7.24 31.19 -20.29
CA TRP A 305 6.32 30.40 -19.48
C TRP A 305 5.49 31.28 -18.56
N GLN A 306 4.15 31.20 -18.72
CA GLN A 306 3.20 31.83 -17.83
C GLN A 306 2.57 30.76 -16.93
N PRO A 307 2.64 30.92 -15.58
CA PRO A 307 2.05 29.97 -14.65
C PRO A 307 0.51 29.97 -14.74
N SER A 308 -0.12 28.88 -14.32
CA SER A 308 -1.56 28.84 -14.14
C SER A 308 -2.00 29.84 -13.07
N VAL A 309 -2.98 30.70 -13.39
CA VAL A 309 -3.53 31.69 -12.44
C VAL A 309 -4.64 31.05 -11.57
N GLN A 310 -5.01 29.80 -11.80
CA GLN A 310 -6.04 29.10 -11.01
C GLN A 310 -5.46 28.53 -9.72
N ALA A 311 -5.98 29.01 -8.59
CA ALA A 311 -5.62 28.50 -7.27
C ALA A 311 -6.02 27.01 -7.13
N GLY A 312 -5.12 26.19 -6.59
CA GLY A 312 -5.39 24.78 -6.27
C GLY A 312 -5.07 23.77 -7.38
N GLN A 313 -4.59 24.21 -8.55
CA GLN A 313 -4.04 23.29 -9.56
C GLN A 313 -2.51 23.34 -9.59
N PRO A 314 -1.82 22.20 -9.76
CA PRO A 314 -0.38 22.20 -9.92
C PRO A 314 0.01 23.03 -11.15
N ASP A 315 1.15 23.72 -11.07
CA ASP A 315 1.71 24.43 -12.20
C ASP A 315 1.93 23.48 -13.38
N LYS A 316 1.65 23.94 -14.60
CA LYS A 316 1.86 23.14 -15.81
C LYS A 316 3.01 23.67 -16.64
N LEU A 317 3.91 22.80 -17.02
CA LEU A 317 4.99 23.07 -17.95
C LEU A 317 4.76 22.26 -19.23
N LEU A 318 4.67 22.90 -20.38
CA LEU A 318 4.36 22.27 -21.69
C LEU A 318 3.10 21.36 -21.64
N GLY A 319 2.11 21.72 -20.82
CA GLY A 319 0.85 20.96 -20.66
C GLY A 319 0.90 19.80 -19.67
N TYR A 320 2.04 19.51 -19.06
CA TYR A 320 2.22 18.46 -18.06
C TYR A 320 2.28 19.05 -16.64
N ASP A 321 1.77 18.32 -15.66
CA ASP A 321 1.81 18.74 -14.27
C ASP A 321 3.25 18.79 -13.76
N LEU A 322 3.55 19.82 -12.98
CA LEU A 322 4.86 20.07 -12.39
C LEU A 322 4.78 19.88 -10.88
N TYR A 323 5.71 19.11 -10.35
CA TYR A 323 5.92 18.90 -8.92
C TYR A 323 7.32 19.38 -8.53
N THR A 324 7.43 19.93 -7.33
CA THR A 324 8.70 20.37 -6.77
C THR A 324 9.04 19.61 -5.51
N SER A 325 10.32 19.30 -5.33
CA SER A 325 10.85 18.74 -4.09
C SER A 325 12.17 19.42 -3.73
N PRO A 326 12.39 19.77 -2.47
CA PRO A 326 13.63 20.43 -2.03
C PRO A 326 14.86 19.52 -2.07
N TYR A 327 14.67 18.21 -2.23
CA TYR A 327 15.74 17.20 -2.25
C TYR A 327 16.20 16.85 -3.67
N VAL A 328 15.55 17.39 -4.70
CA VAL A 328 16.01 17.24 -6.08
C VAL A 328 17.29 18.09 -6.27
N PRO A 329 18.32 17.56 -6.96
CA PRO A 329 19.54 18.33 -7.21
C PRO A 329 19.26 19.64 -7.93
N THR A 330 19.88 20.71 -7.47
CA THR A 330 19.81 22.02 -8.11
C THR A 330 20.64 22.05 -9.40
N VAL A 331 20.46 23.09 -10.23
CA VAL A 331 21.22 23.28 -11.46
C VAL A 331 22.68 23.52 -11.13
N ALA A 332 23.52 22.51 -11.33
CA ALA A 332 24.96 22.52 -11.11
C ALA A 332 25.66 21.62 -12.12
N ALA A 333 26.94 21.81 -12.34
CA ALA A 333 27.72 21.03 -13.30
C ALA A 333 27.60 19.52 -13.04
N GLY A 334 27.16 18.76 -14.04
CA GLY A 334 26.97 17.30 -13.97
C GLY A 334 25.74 16.81 -13.20
N ALA A 335 24.98 17.72 -12.58
CA ALA A 335 23.79 17.37 -11.81
C ALA A 335 22.62 16.91 -12.70
N LEU A 336 21.80 16.02 -12.17
CA LEU A 336 20.54 15.60 -12.76
C LEU A 336 19.44 16.54 -12.22
N ALA A 337 19.07 17.58 -12.97
CA ALA A 337 18.29 18.70 -12.46
C ALA A 337 16.78 18.57 -12.69
N ILE A 338 16.34 17.80 -13.68
CA ILE A 338 14.93 17.63 -14.03
C ILE A 338 14.67 16.16 -14.33
N ALA A 339 13.58 15.63 -13.78
CA ALA A 339 13.00 14.34 -14.17
C ALA A 339 11.66 14.57 -14.86
N PHE A 340 11.43 13.87 -15.96
CA PHE A 340 10.17 13.86 -16.69
C PHE A 340 9.78 12.42 -17.02
N GLY A 341 8.60 12.00 -16.60
CA GLY A 341 8.13 10.65 -16.88
C GLY A 341 6.92 10.23 -16.06
N ASP A 342 6.53 8.96 -16.22
CA ASP A 342 5.50 8.34 -15.40
C ASP A 342 6.14 7.75 -14.15
N PHE A 343 6.01 8.47 -13.03
CA PHE A 343 6.58 8.09 -11.73
C PHE A 343 5.95 6.83 -11.12
N LYS A 344 4.86 6.29 -11.67
CA LYS A 344 4.35 4.96 -11.30
C LYS A 344 5.34 3.84 -11.64
N ASN A 345 6.35 4.13 -12.43
CA ASN A 345 7.48 3.22 -12.68
C ASN A 345 8.52 3.23 -11.55
N TYR A 346 8.44 4.16 -10.61
CA TYR A 346 9.14 4.11 -9.33
C TYR A 346 8.26 3.36 -8.33
N TRP A 347 8.76 2.27 -7.77
CA TRP A 347 8.03 1.47 -6.80
C TRP A 347 8.63 1.62 -5.43
N ILE A 348 7.79 1.88 -4.45
CA ILE A 348 8.14 1.94 -3.04
C ILE A 348 7.61 0.68 -2.37
N GLY A 349 8.50 -0.07 -1.75
CA GLY A 349 8.19 -1.27 -0.98
C GLY A 349 8.11 -0.94 0.51
N ASP A 350 6.91 -0.75 1.02
CA ASP A 350 6.66 -0.60 2.45
C ASP A 350 6.59 -1.97 3.11
N ARG A 351 7.45 -2.23 4.09
CA ARG A 351 7.32 -3.42 4.92
C ARG A 351 6.41 -3.12 6.10
N ALA A 352 5.30 -3.84 6.18
CA ALA A 352 4.36 -3.74 7.29
C ALA A 352 5.04 -4.01 8.64
N GLY A 353 4.60 -3.30 9.67
CA GLY A 353 5.10 -3.49 11.03
C GLY A 353 6.08 -2.40 11.48
N ARG A 354 5.62 -1.15 11.47
CA ARG A 354 6.32 -0.07 12.19
C ARG A 354 6.30 -0.35 13.68
N THR A 355 7.42 -0.09 14.35
CA THR A 355 7.57 -0.31 15.79
C THR A 355 7.92 0.99 16.49
N VAL A 356 7.42 1.14 17.72
CA VAL A 356 7.82 2.22 18.63
C VAL A 356 8.30 1.59 19.91
N GLN A 357 9.50 1.98 20.34
CA GLN A 357 10.13 1.54 21.60
C GLN A 357 10.37 2.73 22.50
N ARG A 358 9.98 2.60 23.78
CA ARG A 358 10.24 3.59 24.80
C ARG A 358 11.55 3.27 25.53
N LEU A 359 12.45 4.24 25.59
CA LEU A 359 13.76 4.15 26.27
C LEU A 359 13.74 4.92 27.59
N ASN A 360 13.65 4.21 28.71
CA ASN A 360 13.50 4.82 30.03
C ASN A 360 14.81 5.28 30.64
N GLU A 361 15.92 4.60 30.34
CA GLU A 361 17.18 4.76 31.06
C GLU A 361 18.17 5.68 30.33
N LEU A 362 18.14 5.69 28.99
CA LEU A 362 19.16 6.36 28.16
C LEU A 362 19.29 7.86 28.44
N TYR A 363 18.19 8.54 28.77
CA TYR A 363 18.14 9.98 29.02
C TYR A 363 17.64 10.33 30.44
N ALA A 364 17.63 9.37 31.36
CA ALA A 364 17.13 9.56 32.72
C ALA A 364 17.87 10.67 33.48
N THR A 365 19.18 10.81 33.25
CA THR A 365 20.01 11.87 33.85
C THR A 365 19.61 13.29 33.41
N ASN A 366 18.94 13.42 32.27
CA ASN A 366 18.49 14.69 31.70
C ASN A 366 17.00 14.95 31.94
N GLY A 367 16.31 14.10 32.72
CA GLY A 367 14.85 14.20 32.93
C GLY A 367 14.04 13.99 31.64
N GLN A 368 14.56 13.18 30.70
CA GLN A 368 13.93 12.93 29.40
C GLN A 368 13.71 11.43 29.18
N ILE A 369 12.72 11.11 28.34
CA ILE A 369 12.44 9.77 27.85
C ILE A 369 12.60 9.78 26.34
N GLY A 370 13.30 8.77 25.80
CA GLY A 370 13.47 8.56 24.39
C GLY A 370 12.38 7.65 23.81
N TYR A 371 11.95 7.94 22.59
CA TYR A 371 11.08 7.09 21.81
C TYR A 371 11.75 6.80 20.47
N VAL A 372 12.03 5.53 20.20
CA VAL A 372 12.60 5.07 18.93
C VAL A 372 11.49 4.52 18.08
N ALA A 373 11.24 5.17 16.96
CA ALA A 373 10.42 4.61 15.90
C ALA A 373 11.28 3.91 14.86
N THR A 374 10.79 2.82 14.31
CA THR A 374 11.48 2.06 13.26
C THR A 374 10.50 1.72 12.16
N GLU A 375 10.90 1.96 10.93
CA GLU A 375 10.22 1.45 9.73
C GLU A 375 11.21 0.79 8.78
N ARG A 376 10.68 0.06 7.81
CA ARG A 376 11.49 -0.59 6.76
C ARG A 376 10.90 -0.29 5.40
N VAL A 377 11.68 0.40 4.57
CA VAL A 377 11.25 0.86 3.25
C VAL A 377 12.37 0.67 2.23
N ASP A 378 12.02 0.41 0.99
CA ASP A 378 12.92 0.47 -0.17
C ASP A 378 12.20 1.15 -1.33
N GLY A 379 12.96 1.76 -2.23
CA GLY A 379 12.45 2.41 -3.43
C GLY A 379 13.39 2.21 -4.60
N LYS A 380 12.83 1.82 -5.76
CA LYS A 380 13.61 1.62 -6.99
C LYS A 380 12.82 1.96 -8.24
N VAL A 381 13.50 2.49 -9.24
CA VAL A 381 12.95 2.60 -10.59
C VAL A 381 12.89 1.21 -11.20
N ILE A 382 11.67 0.73 -11.44
CA ILE A 382 11.47 -0.59 -12.05
C ILE A 382 11.73 -0.55 -13.53
N LEU A 383 11.21 0.48 -14.22
CA LEU A 383 11.37 0.67 -15.66
C LEU A 383 12.07 2.00 -15.93
N PRO A 384 13.41 2.02 -16.06
CA PRO A 384 14.18 3.26 -16.24
C PRO A 384 13.78 4.07 -17.46
N GLU A 385 13.39 3.43 -18.56
CA GLU A 385 12.95 4.13 -19.77
C GLU A 385 11.65 4.94 -19.62
N GLY A 386 10.87 4.67 -18.56
CA GLY A 386 9.66 5.42 -18.24
C GLY A 386 9.90 6.76 -17.55
N ILE A 387 11.14 7.06 -17.14
CA ILE A 387 11.55 8.31 -16.49
C ILE A 387 12.81 8.81 -17.18
N GLN A 388 12.73 9.98 -17.81
CA GLN A 388 13.84 10.64 -18.50
C GLN A 388 14.40 11.76 -17.62
N LEU A 389 15.72 11.84 -17.56
CA LEU A 389 16.46 12.81 -16.78
C LEU A 389 17.19 13.83 -17.68
N LEU A 390 17.17 15.09 -17.28
CA LEU A 390 18.03 16.13 -17.85
C LEU A 390 19.28 16.26 -16.99
N LYS A 391 20.43 15.91 -17.58
CA LYS A 391 21.73 16.03 -16.97
C LYS A 391 22.38 17.35 -17.38
N MET A 392 22.86 18.11 -16.43
CA MET A 392 23.65 19.30 -16.72
C MET A 392 25.02 18.92 -17.28
N LYS A 393 25.60 19.79 -18.12
CA LYS A 393 26.96 19.61 -18.63
C LYS A 393 27.95 19.49 -17.48
N GLY A 394 28.82 18.50 -17.53
CA GLY A 394 29.93 18.39 -16.58
C GLY A 394 30.96 19.51 -16.78
N THR A 395 31.75 19.80 -15.75
CA THR A 395 32.98 20.59 -15.91
C THR A 395 33.94 19.76 -16.76
N SER A 396 34.35 20.31 -17.92
CA SER A 396 35.48 19.72 -18.61
C SER A 396 36.71 19.84 -17.70
N SER A 397 37.18 18.70 -17.16
CA SER A 397 38.55 18.67 -16.62
C SER A 397 39.50 18.86 -17.82
N ASN A 398 40.05 20.05 -17.97
CA ASN A 398 41.26 20.22 -18.78
C ASN A 398 42.36 19.38 -18.10
N SER A 399 42.60 18.21 -18.65
CA SER A 399 43.81 17.43 -18.40
C SER A 399 44.91 17.97 -19.34
#